data_fd3d033abedb71895ad0ff793ff0b69c
#
_entry.id   fd3d033abedb71895ad0ff793ff0b69c
#
_cell.length_a   1.000
_cell.length_b   1.000
_cell.length_c   1.000
_cell.angle_alpha   90.00
_cell.angle_beta   90.00
_cell.angle_gamma   90.00
#
_symmetry.space_group_name_H-M   'P 1'
#
loop_
_entity.id
_entity.type
_entity.pdbx_description
1 polymer ?
#
loop_
_entity_poly.entity_id
_entity_poly.type
_entity_poly.pdbx_seq_one_letter_code
_entity_poly.pdbx_strand_id
1 'polypeptide(L)'
;TLLDAGLDASRFSCEPGYDTIVKMLETGTNCLPSSGMGRLFDAAAAILGIRRYASYEGQGAILLEAAADTREDGEYRFDFYESDGVLVMDWRNMVCELALEVDMGVCAGKIAAKFMNTLISAAAEQCRRLAGGAGLRRVVLSGGVFQNMYIMKRLPDRLRESGLEVYTHSRVSSNDEGISLGQLMILEANNVLGGTAENS
;
A
#
# COMPACT_ATOMS: atom_id res chain seq x y z
N THR A 1 -11.04 9.08 0.02
CA THR A 1 -9.67 9.44 0.52
C THR A 1 -9.59 10.94 0.85
N LEU A 2 -9.79 11.89 -0.09
CA LEU A 2 -9.74 13.32 0.24
C LEU A 2 -10.76 13.70 1.33
N LEU A 3 -12.03 13.30 1.17
CA LEU A 3 -13.09 13.57 2.15
C LEU A 3 -12.77 12.98 3.53
N ASP A 4 -12.23 11.76 3.58
CA ASP A 4 -11.82 11.13 4.86
C ASP A 4 -10.66 11.89 5.53
N ALA A 5 -9.82 12.56 4.73
CA ALA A 5 -8.75 13.44 5.21
C ALA A 5 -9.25 14.85 5.58
N GLY A 6 -10.56 15.11 5.46
CA GLY A 6 -11.15 16.42 5.72
C GLY A 6 -10.87 17.46 4.64
N LEU A 7 -10.48 17.03 3.44
CA LEU A 7 -10.14 17.91 2.32
C LEU A 7 -11.32 18.03 1.35
N ASP A 8 -11.40 19.20 0.70
CA ASP A 8 -12.33 19.43 -0.39
C ASP A 8 -11.98 18.58 -1.62
N ALA A 9 -12.96 17.84 -2.12
CA ALA A 9 -12.82 17.03 -3.32
C ALA A 9 -13.27 17.77 -4.61
N SER A 10 -13.59 19.06 -4.53
CA SER A 10 -14.09 19.88 -5.66
C SER A 10 -13.15 19.92 -6.87
N ARG A 11 -11.85 19.64 -6.67
CA ARG A 11 -10.88 19.46 -7.76
C ARG A 11 -11.27 18.36 -8.77
N PHE A 12 -12.20 17.49 -8.40
CA PHE A 12 -12.76 16.43 -9.24
C PHE A 12 -14.19 16.74 -9.68
N SER A 13 -14.75 17.91 -9.40
CA SER A 13 -16.15 18.26 -9.69
C SER A 13 -16.51 18.20 -11.17
N CYS A 14 -15.55 18.35 -12.07
CA CYS A 14 -15.76 18.21 -13.51
C CYS A 14 -15.77 16.74 -14.00
N GLU A 15 -15.46 15.79 -13.13
CA GLU A 15 -15.42 14.38 -13.51
C GLU A 15 -16.83 13.78 -13.61
N PRO A 16 -17.12 12.94 -14.62
CA PRO A 16 -18.42 12.30 -14.76
C PRO A 16 -18.80 11.49 -13.51
N GLY A 17 -20.03 11.72 -13.03
CA GLY A 17 -20.55 11.02 -11.85
C GLY A 17 -20.06 11.54 -10.50
N TYR A 18 -19.31 12.65 -10.44
CA TYR A 18 -18.81 13.24 -9.20
C TYR A 18 -19.88 13.38 -8.13
N ASP A 19 -21.01 14.05 -8.44
CA ASP A 19 -22.10 14.28 -7.47
C ASP A 19 -22.70 12.96 -6.95
N THR A 20 -22.81 11.97 -7.83
CA THR A 20 -23.31 10.64 -7.46
C THR A 20 -22.35 9.96 -6.48
N ILE A 21 -21.05 10.01 -6.76
CA ILE A 21 -20.02 9.41 -5.90
C ILE A 21 -19.96 10.11 -4.55
N VAL A 22 -20.01 11.44 -4.52
CA VAL A 22 -20.04 12.22 -3.26
C VAL A 22 -21.26 11.81 -2.43
N LYS A 23 -22.45 11.76 -3.04
CA LYS A 23 -23.67 11.34 -2.35
C LYS A 23 -23.60 9.90 -1.81
N MET A 24 -23.00 8.98 -2.57
CA MET A 24 -22.78 7.60 -2.11
C MET A 24 -21.86 7.56 -0.88
N LEU A 25 -20.79 8.35 -0.88
CA LEU A 25 -19.87 8.45 0.26
C LEU A 25 -20.54 9.05 1.50
N GLU A 26 -21.33 10.12 1.33
CA GLU A 26 -22.08 10.77 2.42
C GLU A 26 -23.12 9.83 3.04
N THR A 27 -23.79 9.01 2.23
CA THR A 27 -24.85 8.08 2.68
C THR A 27 -24.32 6.69 3.05
N GLY A 28 -23.06 6.39 2.78
CA GLY A 28 -22.49 5.04 2.94
C GLY A 28 -23.03 4.01 1.95
N THR A 29 -23.78 4.42 0.93
CA THR A 29 -24.41 3.52 -0.02
C THR A 29 -23.38 2.88 -0.95
N ASN A 30 -23.28 1.54 -0.94
CA ASN A 30 -22.29 0.77 -1.71
C ASN A 30 -20.82 1.18 -1.43
N CYS A 31 -20.55 1.75 -0.26
CA CYS A 31 -19.22 2.14 0.18
C CYS A 31 -18.69 1.11 1.18
N LEU A 32 -17.84 0.20 0.73
CA LEU A 32 -17.17 -0.76 1.61
C LEU A 32 -15.79 -0.22 2.01
N PRO A 33 -15.41 -0.29 3.31
CA PRO A 33 -14.06 0.02 3.75
C PRO A 33 -13.04 -0.90 3.04
N SER A 34 -11.92 -0.34 2.66
CA SER A 34 -10.81 -1.10 2.07
C SER A 34 -9.50 -0.77 2.77
N SER A 35 -8.76 -1.80 3.17
CA SER A 35 -7.39 -1.69 3.66
C SER A 35 -6.34 -1.93 2.55
N GLY A 36 -6.79 -2.09 1.30
CA GLY A 36 -5.91 -2.37 0.17
C GLY A 36 -5.03 -1.17 -0.20
N MET A 37 -3.72 -1.34 -0.08
CA MET A 37 -2.73 -0.31 -0.37
C MET A 37 -2.84 0.21 -1.82
N GLY A 38 -3.22 -0.63 -2.78
CA GLY A 38 -3.44 -0.25 -4.19
C GLY A 38 -4.42 0.92 -4.34
N ARG A 39 -5.46 0.99 -3.50
CA ARG A 39 -6.41 2.12 -3.52
C ARG A 39 -5.78 3.44 -3.11
N LEU A 40 -4.80 3.40 -2.22
CA LEU A 40 -4.06 4.59 -1.80
C LEU A 40 -3.13 5.08 -2.93
N PHE A 41 -2.49 4.16 -3.66
CA PHE A 41 -1.72 4.48 -4.87
C PHE A 41 -2.59 5.11 -5.96
N ASP A 42 -3.78 4.56 -6.21
CA ASP A 42 -4.72 5.12 -7.19
C ASP A 42 -5.16 6.53 -6.80
N ALA A 43 -5.44 6.76 -5.51
CA ALA A 43 -5.80 8.07 -4.99
C ALA A 43 -4.64 9.08 -5.17
N ALA A 44 -3.42 8.70 -4.81
CA ALA A 44 -2.24 9.55 -5.00
C ALA A 44 -2.03 9.89 -6.48
N ALA A 45 -2.09 8.90 -7.38
CA ALA A 45 -1.95 9.12 -8.82
C ALA A 45 -3.02 10.07 -9.38
N ALA A 46 -4.26 9.98 -8.88
CA ALA A 46 -5.36 10.86 -9.28
C ALA A 46 -5.16 12.30 -8.74
N ILE A 47 -4.77 12.45 -7.48
CA ILE A 47 -4.54 13.77 -6.85
C ILE A 47 -3.37 14.50 -7.55
N LEU A 48 -2.31 13.79 -7.91
CA LEU A 48 -1.18 14.33 -8.66
C LEU A 48 -1.51 14.63 -10.14
N GLY A 49 -2.69 14.23 -10.61
CA GLY A 49 -3.07 14.38 -12.02
C GLY A 49 -2.33 13.43 -12.99
N ILE A 50 -1.61 12.43 -12.46
CA ILE A 50 -0.87 11.44 -13.26
C ILE A 50 -1.85 10.52 -13.98
N ARG A 51 -2.86 9.99 -13.26
CA ARG A 51 -3.88 9.13 -13.84
C ARG A 51 -5.18 9.19 -13.04
N ARG A 52 -6.28 9.60 -13.69
CA ARG A 52 -7.62 9.66 -13.10
C ARG A 52 -8.49 8.46 -13.48
N TYR A 53 -8.29 7.93 -14.68
CA TYR A 53 -9.02 6.79 -15.23
C TYR A 53 -8.03 5.68 -15.59
N ALA A 54 -8.12 4.54 -14.92
CA ALA A 54 -7.28 3.39 -15.23
C ALA A 54 -7.89 2.57 -16.38
N SER A 55 -7.05 2.15 -17.32
CA SER A 55 -7.42 1.23 -18.41
C SER A 55 -7.15 -0.23 -18.04
N TYR A 56 -6.33 -0.45 -17.00
CA TYR A 56 -6.00 -1.76 -16.44
C TYR A 56 -5.63 -1.60 -14.97
N GLU A 57 -5.67 -2.69 -14.23
CA GLU A 57 -5.38 -2.71 -12.79
C GLU A 57 -3.93 -2.30 -12.50
N GLY A 58 -3.75 -1.45 -11.48
CA GLY A 58 -2.43 -0.97 -11.06
C GLY A 58 -1.81 0.11 -11.95
N GLN A 59 -2.49 0.58 -13.00
CA GLN A 59 -1.94 1.60 -13.90
C GLN A 59 -1.52 2.88 -13.17
N GLY A 60 -2.32 3.36 -12.22
CA GLY A 60 -1.99 4.53 -11.40
C GLY A 60 -0.69 4.33 -10.63
N ALA A 61 -0.54 3.17 -9.99
CA ALA A 61 0.64 2.82 -9.22
C ALA A 61 1.92 2.73 -10.08
N ILE A 62 1.82 2.10 -11.26
CA ILE A 62 2.94 1.98 -12.22
C ILE A 62 3.40 3.35 -12.71
N LEU A 63 2.46 4.22 -13.07
CA LEU A 63 2.78 5.56 -13.55
C LEU A 63 3.33 6.45 -12.43
N LEU A 64 2.83 6.29 -11.19
CA LEU A 64 3.36 6.98 -10.03
C LEU A 64 4.81 6.59 -9.73
N GLU A 65 5.10 5.29 -9.79
CA GLU A 65 6.47 4.76 -9.65
C GLU A 65 7.39 5.33 -10.74
N ALA A 66 6.95 5.29 -11.99
CA ALA A 66 7.74 5.80 -13.12
C ALA A 66 8.02 7.31 -13.04
N ALA A 67 7.12 8.08 -12.41
CA ALA A 67 7.28 9.51 -12.23
C ALA A 67 8.23 9.89 -11.09
N ALA A 68 8.50 8.99 -10.14
CA ALA A 68 9.20 9.29 -8.90
C ALA A 68 10.64 9.76 -9.12
N ASP A 69 11.01 10.90 -8.51
CA ASP A 69 12.41 11.35 -8.43
C ASP A 69 13.15 10.48 -7.40
N THR A 70 14.02 9.62 -7.89
CA THR A 70 14.78 8.67 -7.04
C THR A 70 15.80 9.33 -6.12
N ARG A 71 16.06 10.64 -6.28
CA ARG A 71 16.97 11.44 -5.44
C ARG A 71 16.22 12.15 -4.30
N GLU A 72 14.88 12.14 -4.31
CA GLU A 72 14.07 12.68 -3.23
C GLU A 72 14.01 11.67 -2.09
N ASP A 73 14.43 12.07 -0.89
CA ASP A 73 14.48 11.27 0.33
C ASP A 73 13.51 11.74 1.42
N GLY A 74 12.81 12.85 1.18
CA GLY A 74 11.76 13.35 2.06
C GLY A 74 10.59 12.39 2.21
N GLU A 75 9.86 12.54 3.29
CA GLU A 75 8.66 11.77 3.59
C GLU A 75 7.60 12.67 4.22
N TYR A 76 6.33 12.26 4.15
CA TYR A 76 5.20 12.91 4.79
C TYR A 76 4.99 12.36 6.20
N ARG A 77 4.26 13.11 7.03
CA ARG A 77 3.87 12.64 8.36
C ARG A 77 2.83 11.53 8.26
N PHE A 78 3.00 10.52 9.07
CA PHE A 78 2.03 9.43 9.28
C PHE A 78 1.95 9.07 10.75
N ASP A 79 0.82 8.54 11.14
CA ASP A 79 0.56 8.07 12.49
C ASP A 79 0.02 6.65 12.48
N PHE A 80 -0.11 6.05 13.66
CA PHE A 80 -0.77 4.78 13.85
C PHE A 80 -1.83 4.91 14.93
N TYR A 81 -2.94 4.24 14.72
CA TYR A 81 -3.94 4.04 15.77
C TYR A 81 -4.30 2.57 15.88
N GLU A 82 -4.88 2.18 17.00
CA GLU A 82 -5.37 0.83 17.20
C GLU A 82 -6.90 0.81 17.02
N SER A 83 -7.38 -0.17 16.23
CA SER A 83 -8.80 -0.41 16.04
C SER A 83 -9.05 -1.91 16.12
N ASP A 84 -9.90 -2.33 17.07
CA ASP A 84 -10.26 -3.74 17.28
C ASP A 84 -9.04 -4.68 17.44
N GLY A 85 -8.00 -4.20 18.12
CA GLY A 85 -6.74 -4.94 18.31
C GLY A 85 -5.83 -4.99 17.07
N VAL A 86 -6.13 -4.21 16.03
CA VAL A 86 -5.33 -4.10 14.82
C VAL A 86 -4.62 -2.75 14.78
N LEU A 87 -3.31 -2.77 14.58
CA LEU A 87 -2.50 -1.57 14.36
C LEU A 87 -2.72 -1.06 12.94
N VAL A 88 -3.34 0.10 12.81
CA VAL A 88 -3.72 0.72 11.53
C VAL A 88 -2.86 1.97 11.28
N MET A 89 -2.30 2.09 10.08
CA MET A 89 -1.63 3.30 9.63
C MET A 89 -2.67 4.39 9.33
N ASP A 90 -2.51 5.56 9.95
CA ASP A 90 -3.27 6.75 9.60
C ASP A 90 -2.57 7.52 8.47
N TRP A 91 -3.13 7.42 7.27
CA TRP A 91 -2.63 8.06 6.06
C TRP A 91 -3.16 9.49 5.85
N ARG A 92 -4.05 10.00 6.71
CA ARG A 92 -4.74 11.29 6.49
C ARG A 92 -3.78 12.47 6.41
N ASN A 93 -2.82 12.56 7.32
CA ASN A 93 -1.80 13.60 7.31
C ASN A 93 -0.97 13.57 6.02
N MET A 94 -0.54 12.38 5.58
CA MET A 94 0.18 12.19 4.32
C MET A 94 -0.63 12.72 3.12
N VAL A 95 -1.92 12.41 3.04
CA VAL A 95 -2.78 12.87 1.93
C VAL A 95 -2.99 14.39 1.98
N CYS A 96 -3.14 14.97 3.17
CA CYS A 96 -3.24 16.42 3.33
C CYS A 96 -1.98 17.15 2.84
N GLU A 97 -0.81 16.69 3.26
CA GLU A 97 0.47 17.30 2.86
C GLU A 97 0.73 17.11 1.36
N LEU A 98 0.44 15.92 0.82
CA LEU A 98 0.53 15.62 -0.61
C LEU A 98 -0.37 16.56 -1.44
N ALA A 99 -1.63 16.72 -1.05
CA ALA A 99 -2.57 17.60 -1.75
C ALA A 99 -2.13 19.07 -1.70
N LEU A 100 -1.61 19.52 -0.55
CA LEU A 100 -1.07 20.86 -0.39
C LEU A 100 0.13 21.12 -1.31
N GLU A 101 1.07 20.16 -1.40
CA GLU A 101 2.22 20.29 -2.30
C GLU A 101 1.82 20.34 -3.79
N VAL A 102 0.76 19.60 -4.18
CA VAL A 102 0.18 19.70 -5.52
C VAL A 102 -0.34 21.12 -5.77
N ASP A 103 -1.07 21.69 -4.83
CA ASP A 103 -1.62 23.05 -4.95
C ASP A 103 -0.52 24.14 -4.95
N MET A 104 0.61 23.86 -4.30
CA MET A 104 1.81 24.72 -4.33
C MET A 104 2.65 24.55 -5.61
N GLY A 105 2.28 23.65 -6.51
CA GLY A 105 2.99 23.40 -7.76
C GLY A 105 4.32 22.66 -7.59
N VAL A 106 4.49 21.90 -6.50
CA VAL A 106 5.67 21.03 -6.33
C VAL A 106 5.69 19.97 -7.42
N CYS A 107 6.88 19.65 -7.93
CA CYS A 107 7.04 18.67 -8.99
C CYS A 107 6.44 17.31 -8.60
N ALA A 108 5.59 16.77 -9.47
CA ALA A 108 4.91 15.49 -9.25
C ALA A 108 5.88 14.34 -8.92
N GLY A 109 7.08 14.35 -9.51
CA GLY A 109 8.10 13.34 -9.23
C GLY A 109 8.61 13.37 -7.78
N LYS A 110 8.74 14.54 -7.19
CA LYS A 110 9.10 14.67 -5.77
C LYS A 110 7.97 14.19 -4.86
N ILE A 111 6.75 14.61 -5.16
CA ILE A 111 5.57 14.19 -4.39
C ILE A 111 5.39 12.67 -4.45
N ALA A 112 5.55 12.07 -5.64
CA ALA A 112 5.47 10.61 -5.82
C ALA A 112 6.54 9.86 -5.02
N ALA A 113 7.77 10.39 -5.00
CA ALA A 113 8.86 9.80 -4.20
C ALA A 113 8.57 9.91 -2.70
N LYS A 114 8.20 11.09 -2.19
CA LYS A 114 7.82 11.29 -0.79
C LYS A 114 6.69 10.37 -0.35
N PHE A 115 5.66 10.22 -1.19
CA PHE A 115 4.56 9.29 -0.95
C PHE A 115 5.07 7.87 -0.74
N MET A 116 5.90 7.35 -1.64
CA MET A 116 6.44 6.00 -1.52
C MET A 116 7.44 5.86 -0.36
N ASN A 117 8.26 6.87 -0.08
CA ASN A 117 9.15 6.90 1.09
C ASN A 117 8.34 6.81 2.39
N THR A 118 7.23 7.53 2.47
CA THR A 118 6.30 7.47 3.62
C THR A 118 5.77 6.06 3.83
N LEU A 119 5.33 5.38 2.76
CA LEU A 119 4.84 4.01 2.84
C LEU A 119 5.92 3.02 3.27
N ILE A 120 7.16 3.20 2.78
CA ILE A 120 8.31 2.40 3.20
C ILE A 120 8.56 2.58 4.69
N SER A 121 8.58 3.82 5.18
CA SER A 121 8.80 4.15 6.58
C SER A 121 7.69 3.58 7.48
N ALA A 122 6.44 3.75 7.07
CA ALA A 122 5.28 3.23 7.80
C ALA A 122 5.29 1.70 7.86
N ALA A 123 5.56 1.02 6.75
CA ALA A 123 5.66 -0.43 6.71
C ALA A 123 6.78 -0.97 7.59
N ALA A 124 7.96 -0.33 7.55
CA ALA A 124 9.09 -0.72 8.41
C ALA A 124 8.77 -0.53 9.89
N GLU A 125 8.18 0.60 10.26
CA GLU A 125 7.79 0.88 11.65
C GLU A 125 6.69 -0.06 12.14
N GLN A 126 5.69 -0.35 11.31
CA GLN A 126 4.64 -1.32 11.64
C GLN A 126 5.23 -2.72 11.86
N CYS A 127 6.11 -3.19 10.97
CA CYS A 127 6.80 -4.47 11.12
C CYS A 127 7.63 -4.50 12.42
N ARG A 128 8.35 -3.43 12.74
CA ARG A 128 9.16 -3.33 13.96
C ARG A 128 8.30 -3.43 15.23
N ARG A 129 7.15 -2.75 15.27
CA ARG A 129 6.22 -2.79 16.41
C ARG A 129 5.63 -4.19 16.59
N LEU A 130 5.12 -4.78 15.51
CA LEU A 130 4.51 -6.11 15.55
C LEU A 130 5.53 -7.20 15.88
N ALA A 131 6.72 -7.15 15.28
CA ALA A 131 7.80 -8.10 15.55
C ALA A 131 8.26 -8.03 17.01
N GLY A 132 8.43 -6.82 17.56
CA GLY A 132 8.81 -6.61 18.95
C GLY A 132 7.78 -7.13 19.94
N GLY A 133 6.49 -6.88 19.66
CA GLY A 133 5.39 -7.36 20.52
C GLY A 133 5.19 -8.87 20.49
N ALA A 134 5.46 -9.51 19.35
CA ALA A 134 5.25 -10.96 19.15
C ALA A 134 6.52 -11.81 19.28
N GLY A 135 7.70 -11.23 19.50
CA GLY A 135 8.98 -11.93 19.52
C GLY A 135 9.37 -12.52 18.15
N LEU A 136 8.83 -11.97 17.06
CA LEU A 136 9.09 -12.42 15.70
C LEU A 136 10.34 -11.74 15.13
N ARG A 137 11.03 -12.43 14.23
CA ARG A 137 12.20 -11.89 13.52
C ARG A 137 12.08 -11.95 12.00
N ARG A 138 11.08 -12.66 11.47
CA ARG A 138 10.92 -12.91 10.05
C ARG A 138 9.80 -12.10 9.47
N VAL A 139 10.07 -11.44 8.34
CA VAL A 139 9.11 -10.67 7.55
C VAL A 139 9.11 -11.23 6.13
N VAL A 140 7.93 -11.50 5.62
CA VAL A 140 7.73 -11.93 4.22
C VAL A 140 7.01 -10.80 3.49
N LEU A 141 7.59 -10.33 2.39
CA LEU A 141 6.98 -9.32 1.52
C LEU A 141 6.26 -10.02 0.36
N SER A 142 4.92 -9.92 0.34
CA SER A 142 4.05 -10.54 -0.65
C SER A 142 2.85 -9.64 -0.97
N GLY A 143 2.27 -9.80 -2.15
CA GLY A 143 1.17 -8.99 -2.66
C GLY A 143 1.60 -8.08 -3.83
N GLY A 144 0.61 -7.56 -4.57
CA GLY A 144 0.82 -6.78 -5.80
C GLY A 144 1.65 -5.51 -5.62
N VAL A 145 1.60 -4.88 -4.43
CA VAL A 145 2.40 -3.68 -4.12
C VAL A 145 3.91 -3.95 -4.20
N PHE A 146 4.33 -5.19 -3.93
CA PHE A 146 5.75 -5.58 -4.00
C PHE A 146 6.25 -5.87 -5.42
N GLN A 147 5.45 -5.61 -6.43
CA GLN A 147 5.92 -5.44 -7.81
C GLN A 147 6.55 -4.06 -8.06
N ASN A 148 6.27 -3.08 -7.18
CA ASN A 148 6.85 -1.75 -7.23
C ASN A 148 8.33 -1.80 -6.85
N MET A 149 9.21 -1.55 -7.83
CA MET A 149 10.65 -1.65 -7.66
C MET A 149 11.23 -0.50 -6.82
N TYR A 150 10.55 0.65 -6.75
CA TYR A 150 10.97 1.73 -5.87
C TYR A 150 10.90 1.28 -4.40
N ILE A 151 9.80 0.61 -4.02
CA ILE A 151 9.62 0.04 -2.68
C ILE A 151 10.55 -1.14 -2.47
N MET A 152 10.64 -2.07 -3.42
CA MET A 152 11.41 -3.30 -3.29
C MET A 152 12.92 -3.09 -3.19
N LYS A 153 13.43 -1.98 -3.70
CA LYS A 153 14.86 -1.62 -3.55
C LYS A 153 15.19 -0.99 -2.19
N ARG A 154 14.20 -0.50 -1.44
CA ARG A 154 14.42 0.28 -0.22
C ARG A 154 13.88 -0.38 1.04
N LEU A 155 12.66 -0.90 1.00
CA LEU A 155 12.02 -1.49 2.18
C LEU A 155 12.76 -2.69 2.77
N PRO A 156 13.25 -3.66 1.97
CA PRO A 156 13.99 -4.80 2.51
C PRO A 156 15.23 -4.39 3.32
N ASP A 157 15.98 -3.39 2.86
CA ASP A 157 17.19 -2.94 3.55
C ASP A 157 16.82 -2.22 4.85
N ARG A 158 15.81 -1.36 4.83
CA ARG A 158 15.31 -0.69 6.05
C ARG A 158 14.81 -1.67 7.11
N LEU A 159 14.17 -2.76 6.69
CA LEU A 159 13.75 -3.83 7.60
C LEU A 159 14.94 -4.60 8.18
N ARG A 160 15.95 -4.90 7.36
CA ARG A 160 17.19 -5.57 7.83
C ARG A 160 17.98 -4.70 8.80
N GLU A 161 18.06 -3.40 8.57
CA GLU A 161 18.66 -2.42 9.49
C GLU A 161 17.96 -2.42 10.85
N SER A 162 16.65 -2.74 10.88
CA SER A 162 15.88 -2.92 12.11
C SER A 162 16.07 -4.30 12.77
N GLY A 163 16.98 -5.14 12.28
CA GLY A 163 17.28 -6.46 12.82
C GLY A 163 16.31 -7.56 12.40
N LEU A 164 15.53 -7.36 11.34
CA LEU A 164 14.57 -8.31 10.82
C LEU A 164 15.15 -9.14 9.66
N GLU A 165 14.82 -10.42 9.62
CA GLU A 165 15.09 -11.30 8.49
C GLU A 165 14.00 -11.11 7.43
N VAL A 166 14.38 -10.68 6.22
CA VAL A 166 13.43 -10.33 5.16
C VAL A 166 13.46 -11.35 4.04
N TYR A 167 12.29 -11.87 3.73
CA TYR A 167 12.05 -12.82 2.64
C TYR A 167 11.21 -12.16 1.55
N THR A 168 11.63 -12.34 0.31
CA THR A 168 10.95 -11.83 -0.88
C THR A 168 10.76 -12.93 -1.90
N HIS A 169 9.80 -12.76 -2.79
CA HIS A 169 9.62 -13.68 -3.91
C HIS A 169 10.77 -13.56 -4.91
N SER A 170 11.31 -14.70 -5.36
CA SER A 170 12.37 -14.77 -6.37
C SER A 170 12.10 -15.76 -7.50
N ARG A 171 11.21 -16.74 -7.29
CA ARG A 171 10.88 -17.78 -8.27
C ARG A 171 9.45 -17.66 -8.81
N VAL A 172 8.60 -16.99 -8.08
CA VAL A 172 7.19 -16.74 -8.44
C VAL A 172 6.91 -15.25 -8.28
N SER A 173 5.88 -14.75 -8.94
CA SER A 173 5.41 -13.40 -8.76
C SER A 173 4.91 -13.17 -7.33
N SER A 174 5.06 -11.96 -6.83
CA SER A 174 4.53 -11.56 -5.51
C SER A 174 3.03 -11.28 -5.54
N ASN A 175 2.42 -11.17 -6.73
CA ASN A 175 0.99 -10.91 -6.94
C ASN A 175 0.15 -12.21 -6.96
N ASP A 176 -1.10 -12.10 -7.40
CA ASP A 176 -2.08 -13.19 -7.45
C ASP A 176 -1.68 -14.36 -8.34
N GLU A 177 -0.73 -14.18 -9.28
CA GLU A 177 -0.18 -15.29 -10.09
C GLU A 177 0.47 -16.37 -9.23
N GLY A 178 0.96 -16.03 -8.04
CA GLY A 178 1.53 -16.99 -7.08
C GLY A 178 0.52 -17.83 -6.31
N ILE A 179 -0.78 -17.49 -6.33
CA ILE A 179 -1.82 -18.15 -5.52
C ILE A 179 -1.94 -19.63 -5.85
N SER A 180 -1.94 -20.00 -7.13
CA SER A 180 -2.09 -21.40 -7.57
C SER A 180 -0.96 -22.30 -7.03
N LEU A 181 0.28 -21.81 -7.03
CA LEU A 181 1.40 -22.54 -6.43
C LEU A 181 1.23 -22.66 -4.91
N GLY A 182 0.82 -21.57 -4.24
CA GLY A 182 0.55 -21.58 -2.80
C GLY A 182 -0.52 -22.61 -2.41
N GLN A 183 -1.60 -22.73 -3.19
CA GLN A 183 -2.64 -23.74 -2.99
C GLN A 183 -2.10 -25.17 -3.13
N LEU A 184 -1.26 -25.43 -4.12
CA LEU A 184 -0.62 -26.74 -4.30
C LEU A 184 0.30 -27.08 -3.12
N MET A 185 1.08 -26.12 -2.63
CA MET A 185 1.96 -26.32 -1.48
C MET A 185 1.17 -26.62 -0.19
N ILE A 186 0.02 -25.97 0.02
CA ILE A 186 -0.87 -26.26 1.15
C ILE A 186 -1.45 -27.66 1.04
N LEU A 187 -1.90 -28.09 -0.15
CA LEU A 187 -2.41 -29.43 -0.38
C LEU A 187 -1.35 -30.50 -0.11
N GLU A 188 -0.13 -30.29 -0.57
CA GLU A 188 0.99 -31.21 -0.31
C GLU A 188 1.29 -31.31 1.19
N ALA A 189 1.40 -30.18 1.89
CA ALA A 189 1.64 -30.16 3.33
C ALA A 189 0.54 -30.87 4.11
N ASN A 190 -0.74 -30.72 3.74
CA ASN A 190 -1.86 -31.40 4.38
C ASN A 190 -1.84 -32.89 4.11
N ASN A 191 -1.45 -33.38 2.92
CA ASN A 191 -1.32 -34.76 2.59
C ASN A 191 -0.19 -35.45 3.38
N VAL A 192 0.93 -34.75 3.58
CA VAL A 192 2.05 -35.24 4.39
C VAL A 192 1.63 -35.38 5.86
N LEU A 193 0.86 -34.43 6.40
CA LEU A 193 0.36 -34.46 7.78
C LEU A 193 -0.76 -35.48 7.95
N GLY A 194 -1.61 -35.71 6.93
CA GLY A 194 -2.70 -36.70 6.94
C GLY A 194 -2.20 -38.17 6.80
N GLY A 195 -1.11 -38.39 6.05
CA GLY A 195 -0.54 -39.72 5.82
C GLY A 195 0.16 -40.34 7.05
N THR A 196 0.42 -39.57 8.10
CA THR A 196 0.99 -40.09 9.36
C THR A 196 -0.07 -40.59 10.35
N ALA A 197 -1.35 -40.33 10.09
CA ALA A 197 -2.44 -40.75 10.99
C ALA A 197 -3.05 -42.13 10.66
N GLU A 198 -2.77 -42.74 9.50
CA GLU A 198 -3.34 -44.04 9.09
C GLU A 198 -2.41 -45.24 9.31
N ASN A 199 -1.22 -45.04 9.87
CA ASN A 199 -0.26 -46.13 10.14
C ASN A 199 0.06 -46.31 11.65
N SER A 200 -0.91 -46.09 12.53
CA SER A 200 -0.76 -46.36 13.98
C SER A 200 -1.81 -47.31 14.47
#